data_1a070e354543cf3ab8204e195b9d78ab
#
_entry.id   1a070e354543cf3ab8204e195b9d78ab
#
_cell.length_a   1.000
_cell.length_b   1.000
_cell.length_c   1.000
_cell.angle_alpha   90.00
_cell.angle_beta   90.00
_cell.angle_gamma   90.00
#
_symmetry.space_group_name_H-M   'P 1'
#
loop_
_entity.id
_entity.type
_entity.pdbx_description
1 polymer ?
#
loop_
_entity_poly.entity_id
_entity_poly.type
_entity_poly.pdbx_seq_one_letter_code
_entity_poly.pdbx_strand_id
1 'polypeptide(L)'
;TLDNIQPVISGIENGKTYCEAQTVTVDEKYVDTVTVNGTVVTLDADGGFVLHPTNGEQKIVVTDKSGNNAEMTVTVNNGHTFGEWVSDNDGKHTRKCIVDGCDAFETENCSGGNATCTEKAVCDVCGKAYGEFDGTNHEGGVQEWTTRTAFNHEQKWNCCGAVIVASEAHEWKTVCAENADMYV
;
A
#
# COMPACT_ATOMS: atom_id res chain seq x y z
N THR A 1 -16.81 45.07 34.39
CA THR A 1 -15.91 45.14 33.21
C THR A 1 -16.52 44.37 32.09
N LEU A 2 -16.70 45.03 30.95
CA LEU A 2 -17.19 44.36 29.73
C LEU A 2 -16.12 43.34 29.29
N ASP A 3 -16.51 42.08 29.11
CA ASP A 3 -15.60 41.08 28.55
C ASP A 3 -15.63 41.19 27.03
N ASN A 4 -14.47 41.37 26.39
CA ASN A 4 -14.30 41.50 24.96
C ASN A 4 -13.42 40.36 24.39
N ILE A 5 -13.14 39.32 25.18
CA ILE A 5 -12.34 38.18 24.76
C ILE A 5 -13.22 37.19 24.03
N GLN A 6 -12.83 36.80 22.85
CA GLN A 6 -13.56 35.77 22.10
C GLN A 6 -13.16 34.37 22.59
N PRO A 7 -14.10 33.42 22.63
CA PRO A 7 -13.78 32.01 22.83
C PRO A 7 -12.76 31.46 21.81
N VAL A 8 -11.95 30.51 22.24
CA VAL A 8 -11.00 29.84 21.35
C VAL A 8 -11.45 28.40 21.09
N ILE A 9 -11.57 28.05 19.83
CA ILE A 9 -11.88 26.68 19.38
C ILE A 9 -10.57 26.03 18.93
N SER A 10 -10.29 24.82 19.41
CA SER A 10 -9.10 24.05 19.08
C SER A 10 -9.41 22.58 18.83
N GLY A 11 -8.41 21.81 18.39
CA GLY A 11 -8.57 20.40 17.97
C GLY A 11 -8.96 20.21 16.52
N ILE A 12 -9.39 21.29 15.85
CA ILE A 12 -9.73 21.32 14.41
C ILE A 12 -9.16 22.57 13.73
N GLU A 13 -9.06 22.53 12.42
CA GLU A 13 -8.64 23.67 11.60
C GLU A 13 -9.79 24.15 10.71
N ASN A 14 -10.02 25.46 10.68
CA ASN A 14 -11.10 26.04 9.89
C ASN A 14 -10.95 25.74 8.39
N GLY A 15 -12.01 25.25 7.75
CA GLY A 15 -12.04 24.89 6.34
C GLY A 15 -11.46 23.49 6.02
N LYS A 16 -10.96 22.76 7.02
CA LYS A 16 -10.35 21.44 6.80
C LYS A 16 -11.40 20.34 6.67
N THR A 17 -11.04 19.31 5.90
CA THR A 17 -11.81 18.06 5.78
C THR A 17 -11.15 16.95 6.60
N TYR A 18 -11.96 16.22 7.36
CA TYR A 18 -11.60 15.06 8.16
C TYR A 18 -12.40 13.85 7.68
N CYS A 19 -11.82 12.65 7.81
CA CYS A 19 -12.48 11.40 7.41
C CYS A 19 -12.91 10.55 8.63
N GLU A 20 -12.77 11.10 9.82
CA GLU A 20 -13.15 10.46 11.09
C GLU A 20 -13.59 11.51 12.11
N ALA A 21 -14.19 11.06 13.21
CA ALA A 21 -14.62 11.94 14.28
C ALA A 21 -13.46 12.75 14.87
N GLN A 22 -13.70 14.02 15.18
CA GLN A 22 -12.73 14.93 15.76
C GLN A 22 -13.10 15.34 17.18
N THR A 23 -12.13 15.43 18.07
CA THR A 23 -12.32 16.06 19.39
C THR A 23 -12.09 17.54 19.25
N VAL A 24 -13.10 18.32 19.58
CA VAL A 24 -13.07 19.79 19.61
C VAL A 24 -12.98 20.24 21.05
N THR A 25 -12.10 21.17 21.35
CA THR A 25 -11.95 21.77 22.68
C THR A 25 -12.27 23.26 22.62
N VAL A 26 -13.00 23.75 23.61
CA VAL A 26 -13.37 25.16 23.77
C VAL A 26 -12.62 25.73 24.98
N ASP A 27 -11.74 26.68 24.75
CA ASP A 27 -11.09 27.42 25.82
C ASP A 27 -11.85 28.73 26.08
N GLU A 28 -12.80 28.63 26.98
CA GLU A 28 -13.62 29.73 27.45
C GLU A 28 -14.18 29.40 28.86
N LYS A 29 -13.98 30.29 29.81
CA LYS A 29 -14.42 30.09 31.19
C LYS A 29 -15.92 30.25 31.39
N TYR A 30 -16.55 31.14 30.64
CA TYR A 30 -17.95 31.53 30.81
C TYR A 30 -18.74 31.24 29.54
N VAL A 31 -18.65 30.01 29.04
CA VAL A 31 -19.46 29.53 27.89
C VAL A 31 -20.95 29.72 28.17
N ASP A 32 -21.66 30.31 27.24
CA ASP A 32 -23.12 30.36 27.21
C ASP A 32 -23.66 29.22 26.37
N THR A 33 -23.28 29.15 25.09
CA THR A 33 -23.75 28.10 24.17
C THR A 33 -22.65 27.64 23.23
N VAL A 34 -22.69 26.35 22.92
CA VAL A 34 -21.94 25.74 21.81
C VAL A 34 -22.93 25.06 20.89
N THR A 35 -22.85 25.38 19.61
CA THR A 35 -23.72 24.76 18.61
C THR A 35 -22.92 24.15 17.46
N VAL A 36 -23.46 23.04 16.91
CA VAL A 36 -23.03 22.46 15.64
C VAL A 36 -24.22 22.48 14.70
N ASN A 37 -24.09 23.19 13.57
CA ASN A 37 -25.19 23.43 12.61
C ASN A 37 -26.47 23.95 13.29
N GLY A 38 -26.32 24.83 14.30
CA GLY A 38 -27.43 25.40 15.08
C GLY A 38 -28.00 24.48 16.16
N THR A 39 -27.55 23.23 16.27
CA THR A 39 -27.95 22.32 17.35
C THR A 39 -27.00 22.45 18.53
N VAL A 40 -27.56 22.69 19.74
CA VAL A 40 -26.75 22.82 20.95
C VAL A 40 -26.05 21.51 21.30
N VAL A 41 -24.77 21.59 21.60
CA VAL A 41 -23.97 20.46 22.11
C VAL A 41 -23.50 20.76 23.53
N THR A 42 -23.32 19.69 24.32
CA THR A 42 -22.85 19.81 25.71
C THR A 42 -21.36 19.53 25.76
N LEU A 43 -20.62 20.40 26.43
CA LEU A 43 -19.19 20.17 26.70
C LEU A 43 -19.04 19.14 27.83
N ASP A 44 -17.98 18.35 27.73
CA ASP A 44 -17.50 17.47 28.81
C ASP A 44 -16.80 18.25 29.94
N ALA A 45 -16.27 17.52 30.91
CA ALA A 45 -15.59 18.14 32.08
C ALA A 45 -14.32 18.91 31.71
N ASP A 46 -13.70 18.59 30.56
CA ASP A 46 -12.46 19.19 30.07
C ASP A 46 -12.73 20.31 29.05
N GLY A 47 -14.01 20.66 28.82
CA GLY A 47 -14.41 21.68 27.87
C GLY A 47 -14.44 21.22 26.43
N GLY A 48 -14.51 19.91 26.20
CA GLY A 48 -14.49 19.29 24.89
C GLY A 48 -15.85 18.71 24.46
N PHE A 49 -15.94 18.37 23.19
CA PHE A 49 -17.02 17.52 22.62
C PHE A 49 -16.51 16.78 21.37
N VAL A 50 -17.20 15.71 21.00
CA VAL A 50 -16.87 14.94 19.79
C VAL A 50 -17.73 15.41 18.64
N LEU A 51 -17.06 15.84 17.56
CA LEU A 51 -17.67 16.17 16.28
C LEU A 51 -17.77 14.89 15.44
N HIS A 52 -18.97 14.36 15.33
CA HIS A 52 -19.22 13.12 14.59
C HIS A 52 -19.35 13.35 13.08
N PRO A 53 -18.96 12.37 12.26
CA PRO A 53 -19.08 12.45 10.80
C PRO A 53 -20.55 12.58 10.35
N THR A 54 -20.80 13.53 9.43
CA THR A 54 -22.11 13.74 8.80
C THR A 54 -22.05 13.70 7.27
N ASN A 55 -20.84 13.46 6.68
CA ASN A 55 -20.57 13.54 5.25
C ASN A 55 -20.90 14.92 4.65
N GLY A 56 -20.65 15.96 5.40
CA GLY A 56 -20.92 17.32 4.97
C GLY A 56 -20.29 18.37 5.89
N GLU A 57 -20.46 19.60 5.48
CA GLU A 57 -19.99 20.77 6.21
C GLU A 57 -20.68 20.88 7.57
N GLN A 58 -19.91 21.19 8.59
CA GLN A 58 -20.37 21.42 9.95
C GLN A 58 -19.83 22.77 10.45
N LYS A 59 -20.76 23.64 10.79
CA LYS A 59 -20.47 24.96 11.36
C LYS A 59 -20.58 24.88 12.87
N ILE A 60 -19.44 25.13 13.55
CA ILE A 60 -19.34 25.22 15.01
C ILE A 60 -19.41 26.70 15.38
N VAL A 61 -20.27 27.03 16.33
CA VAL A 61 -20.36 28.38 16.92
C VAL A 61 -20.31 28.26 18.43
N VAL A 62 -19.38 28.98 19.04
CA VAL A 62 -19.23 29.12 20.49
C VAL A 62 -19.58 30.53 20.87
N THR A 63 -20.47 30.74 21.84
CA THR A 63 -20.85 32.04 22.38
C THR A 63 -20.58 32.06 23.89
N ASP A 64 -19.96 33.11 24.38
CA ASP A 64 -19.78 33.35 25.81
C ASP A 64 -20.98 34.11 26.43
N LYS A 65 -21.00 34.22 27.74
CA LYS A 65 -22.06 34.97 28.47
C LYS A 65 -22.03 36.47 28.24
N SER A 66 -21.00 37.01 27.65
CA SER A 66 -20.86 38.44 27.31
C SER A 66 -21.32 38.72 25.87
N GLY A 67 -21.63 37.68 25.08
CA GLY A 67 -22.08 37.76 23.71
C GLY A 67 -20.95 37.74 22.67
N ASN A 68 -19.69 37.53 23.10
CA ASN A 68 -18.62 37.29 22.12
C ASN A 68 -18.76 35.90 21.52
N ASN A 69 -18.39 35.74 20.26
CA ASN A 69 -18.49 34.44 19.58
C ASN A 69 -17.24 34.10 18.76
N ALA A 70 -17.01 32.82 18.60
CA ALA A 70 -16.05 32.25 17.67
C ALA A 70 -16.76 31.23 16.77
N GLU A 71 -16.34 31.17 15.51
CA GLU A 71 -16.91 30.27 14.51
C GLU A 71 -15.81 29.49 13.79
N MET A 72 -16.08 28.22 13.55
CA MET A 72 -15.29 27.37 12.64
C MET A 72 -16.21 26.53 11.76
N THR A 73 -15.77 26.28 10.55
CA THR A 73 -16.44 25.41 9.59
C THR A 73 -15.49 24.33 9.16
N VAL A 74 -15.89 23.08 9.25
CA VAL A 74 -15.13 21.91 8.80
C VAL A 74 -16.04 20.93 8.09
N THR A 75 -15.45 20.03 7.30
CA THR A 75 -16.16 18.86 6.74
C THR A 75 -15.71 17.61 7.48
N VAL A 76 -16.63 16.78 7.95
CA VAL A 76 -16.31 15.50 8.59
C VAL A 76 -17.04 14.38 7.87
N ASN A 77 -16.29 13.57 7.13
CA ASN A 77 -16.81 12.43 6.36
C ASN A 77 -16.81 11.16 7.22
N ASN A 78 -17.67 10.21 6.85
CA ASN A 78 -17.75 8.92 7.52
C ASN A 78 -16.83 7.91 6.82
N GLY A 79 -15.55 7.93 7.18
CA GLY A 79 -14.53 7.03 6.67
C GLY A 79 -13.77 7.56 5.45
N HIS A 80 -12.88 6.72 4.97
CA HIS A 80 -11.97 7.04 3.87
C HIS A 80 -12.49 6.51 2.55
N THR A 81 -12.26 7.25 1.49
CA THR A 81 -12.40 6.77 0.11
C THR A 81 -11.00 6.63 -0.46
N PHE A 82 -10.53 5.39 -0.60
CA PHE A 82 -9.20 5.13 -1.11
C PHE A 82 -9.18 5.08 -2.64
N GLY A 83 -8.09 5.60 -3.22
CA GLY A 83 -7.78 5.50 -4.64
C GLY A 83 -7.17 4.15 -5.03
N GLU A 84 -6.57 4.11 -6.20
CA GLU A 84 -5.91 2.91 -6.73
C GLU A 84 -4.63 2.57 -5.96
N TRP A 85 -4.29 1.28 -5.94
CA TRP A 85 -3.05 0.80 -5.38
C TRP A 85 -1.85 1.16 -6.26
N VAL A 86 -0.83 1.75 -5.67
CA VAL A 86 0.40 2.16 -6.34
C VAL A 86 1.58 1.42 -5.71
N SER A 87 2.44 0.82 -6.52
CA SER A 87 3.63 0.12 -6.03
C SER A 87 4.63 1.09 -5.41
N ASP A 88 5.17 0.72 -4.26
CA ASP A 88 6.26 1.43 -3.58
C ASP A 88 7.66 0.99 -4.09
N ASN A 89 7.72 -0.02 -4.98
CA ASN A 89 8.93 -0.64 -5.55
C ASN A 89 9.82 -1.37 -4.51
N ASP A 90 9.33 -1.63 -3.33
CA ASP A 90 10.00 -2.35 -2.24
C ASP A 90 9.30 -3.67 -1.85
N GLY A 91 8.44 -4.17 -2.73
CA GLY A 91 7.60 -5.35 -2.48
C GLY A 91 6.31 -5.04 -1.76
N LYS A 92 5.93 -3.76 -1.73
CA LYS A 92 4.67 -3.27 -1.18
C LYS A 92 3.91 -2.40 -2.18
N HIS A 93 2.67 -2.15 -1.85
CA HIS A 93 1.85 -1.17 -2.54
C HIS A 93 1.05 -0.35 -1.52
N THR A 94 0.80 0.90 -1.86
CA THR A 94 0.10 1.88 -1.01
C THR A 94 -1.05 2.49 -1.78
N ARG A 95 -2.17 2.73 -1.12
CA ARG A 95 -3.24 3.58 -1.63
C ARG A 95 -3.53 4.72 -0.67
N LYS A 96 -3.86 5.87 -1.21
CA LYS A 96 -4.16 7.07 -0.42
C LYS A 96 -5.64 7.39 -0.48
N CYS A 97 -6.14 8.00 0.58
CA CYS A 97 -7.47 8.59 0.57
C CYS A 97 -7.52 9.69 -0.50
N ILE A 98 -8.59 9.68 -1.32
CA ILE A 98 -8.82 10.67 -2.38
C ILE A 98 -9.72 11.83 -1.93
N VAL A 99 -10.14 11.82 -0.67
CA VAL A 99 -10.89 12.93 -0.07
C VAL A 99 -9.91 14.08 0.15
N ASP A 100 -10.24 15.25 -0.40
CA ASP A 100 -9.41 16.45 -0.29
C ASP A 100 -9.17 16.82 1.18
N GLY A 101 -7.91 17.08 1.54
CA GLY A 101 -7.49 17.38 2.91
C GLY A 101 -7.36 16.17 3.85
N CYS A 102 -7.55 14.94 3.35
CA CYS A 102 -7.35 13.72 4.12
C CYS A 102 -6.01 13.04 3.73
N ASP A 103 -5.12 12.88 4.70
CA ASP A 103 -3.78 12.29 4.49
C ASP A 103 -3.71 10.78 4.80
N ALA A 104 -4.85 10.13 5.03
CA ALA A 104 -4.89 8.71 5.34
C ALA A 104 -4.41 7.84 4.17
N PHE A 105 -3.70 6.78 4.48
CA PHE A 105 -3.22 5.81 3.50
C PHE A 105 -3.23 4.40 4.10
N GLU A 106 -3.25 3.41 3.22
CA GLU A 106 -3.08 2.00 3.56
C GLU A 106 -1.90 1.43 2.78
N THR A 107 -1.13 0.55 3.41
CA THR A 107 0.00 -0.13 2.80
C THR A 107 -0.11 -1.63 3.04
N GLU A 108 0.07 -2.43 1.98
CA GLU A 108 0.05 -3.88 2.04
C GLU A 108 1.28 -4.45 1.31
N ASN A 109 1.65 -5.69 1.66
CA ASN A 109 2.68 -6.41 0.95
C ASN A 109 2.15 -6.90 -0.40
N CYS A 110 2.99 -6.86 -1.42
CA CYS A 110 2.69 -7.48 -2.70
C CYS A 110 2.50 -8.99 -2.55
N SER A 111 1.53 -9.54 -3.24
CA SER A 111 1.19 -10.97 -3.24
C SER A 111 0.68 -11.41 -4.61
N GLY A 112 0.63 -12.73 -4.81
CA GLY A 112 0.22 -13.35 -6.07
C GLY A 112 1.34 -13.47 -7.10
N GLY A 113 0.99 -13.99 -8.29
CA GLY A 113 1.95 -14.32 -9.32
C GLY A 113 2.94 -15.41 -8.91
N ASN A 114 3.76 -15.83 -9.85
CA ASN A 114 4.82 -16.81 -9.63
C ASN A 114 6.13 -16.26 -10.22
N ALA A 115 7.18 -16.24 -9.42
CA ALA A 115 8.51 -15.95 -9.92
C ALA A 115 9.06 -17.12 -10.72
N THR A 116 9.86 -16.85 -11.72
CA THR A 116 10.65 -17.84 -12.46
C THR A 116 12.15 -17.56 -12.27
N CYS A 117 12.98 -18.39 -12.88
CA CYS A 117 14.42 -18.17 -12.86
C CYS A 117 14.87 -16.89 -13.62
N THR A 118 13.99 -16.30 -14.42
CA THR A 118 14.26 -15.11 -15.26
C THR A 118 13.33 -13.95 -14.99
N GLU A 119 12.17 -14.20 -14.38
CA GLU A 119 11.17 -13.17 -14.11
C GLU A 119 10.74 -13.21 -12.64
N LYS A 120 10.56 -12.04 -12.05
CA LYS A 120 9.99 -11.90 -10.70
C LYS A 120 8.49 -12.10 -10.72
N ALA A 121 7.93 -12.49 -9.58
CA ALA A 121 6.48 -12.53 -9.42
C ALA A 121 5.85 -11.16 -9.69
N VAL A 122 4.67 -11.13 -10.28
CA VAL A 122 3.90 -9.91 -10.52
C VAL A 122 2.77 -9.84 -9.50
N CYS A 123 2.68 -8.75 -8.77
CA CYS A 123 1.63 -8.54 -7.77
C CYS A 123 0.26 -8.47 -8.43
N ASP A 124 -0.70 -9.27 -7.94
CA ASP A 124 -2.07 -9.33 -8.49
C ASP A 124 -2.85 -8.04 -8.25
N VAL A 125 -2.42 -7.22 -7.28
CA VAL A 125 -3.11 -5.99 -6.89
C VAL A 125 -2.58 -4.78 -7.66
N CYS A 126 -1.25 -4.52 -7.63
CA CYS A 126 -0.67 -3.33 -8.25
C CYS A 126 -0.02 -3.60 -9.61
N GLY A 127 0.05 -4.85 -10.07
CA GLY A 127 0.59 -5.25 -11.36
C GLY A 127 2.10 -5.06 -11.53
N LYS A 128 2.86 -4.86 -10.44
CA LYS A 128 4.31 -4.66 -10.49
C LYS A 128 5.07 -5.89 -10.03
N ALA A 129 6.22 -6.09 -10.65
CA ALA A 129 7.13 -7.17 -10.26
C ALA A 129 7.68 -6.93 -8.85
N TYR A 130 7.79 -7.98 -8.04
CA TYR A 130 8.26 -7.93 -6.67
C TYR A 130 9.00 -9.22 -6.26
N GLY A 131 9.67 -9.17 -5.10
CA GLY A 131 10.39 -10.32 -4.56
C GLY A 131 11.65 -10.68 -5.33
N GLU A 132 12.11 -11.91 -5.18
CA GLU A 132 13.29 -12.46 -5.84
C GLU A 132 12.89 -13.41 -6.98
N PHE A 133 13.85 -13.73 -7.86
CA PHE A 133 13.68 -14.77 -8.86
C PHE A 133 13.59 -16.14 -8.18
N ASP A 134 12.78 -17.04 -8.71
CA ASP A 134 12.77 -18.44 -8.29
C ASP A 134 13.71 -19.26 -9.18
N GLY A 135 14.92 -19.46 -8.70
CA GLY A 135 15.96 -20.24 -9.40
C GLY A 135 15.61 -21.73 -9.62
N THR A 136 14.48 -22.20 -9.08
CA THR A 136 14.00 -23.57 -9.25
C THR A 136 12.83 -23.69 -10.22
N ASN A 137 12.16 -22.59 -10.50
CA ASN A 137 11.03 -22.53 -11.43
C ASN A 137 11.52 -22.19 -12.84
N HIS A 138 11.77 -23.21 -13.64
CA HIS A 138 12.27 -23.08 -14.99
C HIS A 138 11.17 -23.30 -16.03
N GLU A 139 11.05 -22.39 -16.97
CA GLU A 139 10.10 -22.45 -18.08
C GLU A 139 10.81 -22.72 -19.42
N GLY A 140 10.08 -23.23 -20.41
CA GLY A 140 10.59 -23.44 -21.76
C GLY A 140 11.39 -24.74 -21.96
N GLY A 141 11.39 -25.63 -20.96
CA GLY A 141 12.04 -26.93 -21.09
C GLY A 141 13.57 -26.87 -21.05
N VAL A 142 14.18 -27.96 -21.49
CA VAL A 142 15.64 -28.16 -21.48
C VAL A 142 16.23 -28.07 -22.88
N GLN A 143 17.48 -27.66 -22.96
CA GLN A 143 18.25 -27.65 -24.19
C GLN A 143 18.60 -29.10 -24.61
N GLU A 144 18.85 -29.29 -25.90
CA GLU A 144 19.50 -30.49 -26.37
C GLU A 144 20.86 -30.68 -25.70
N TRP A 145 21.28 -31.94 -25.60
CA TRP A 145 22.59 -32.27 -25.09
C TRP A 145 23.72 -31.59 -25.88
N THR A 146 24.60 -30.86 -25.20
CA THR A 146 25.73 -30.22 -25.82
C THR A 146 27.03 -30.88 -25.38
N THR A 147 27.97 -31.03 -26.31
CA THR A 147 29.29 -31.56 -26.02
C THR A 147 30.07 -30.55 -25.18
N ARG A 148 30.47 -30.95 -23.97
CA ARG A 148 31.31 -30.13 -23.10
C ARG A 148 32.80 -30.46 -23.32
N THR A 149 33.11 -31.72 -23.43
CA THR A 149 34.46 -32.25 -23.76
C THR A 149 34.29 -33.44 -24.69
N ALA A 150 35.42 -33.97 -25.19
CA ALA A 150 35.39 -35.20 -26.01
C ALA A 150 34.78 -36.41 -25.27
N PHE A 151 34.65 -36.34 -23.94
CA PHE A 151 34.17 -37.46 -23.11
C PHE A 151 32.91 -37.18 -22.34
N ASN A 152 32.47 -35.92 -22.26
CA ASN A 152 31.32 -35.50 -21.45
C ASN A 152 30.40 -34.57 -22.23
N HIS A 153 29.12 -34.62 -21.90
CA HIS A 153 28.11 -33.70 -22.38
C HIS A 153 27.37 -33.07 -21.20
N GLU A 154 26.71 -31.94 -21.43
CA GLU A 154 25.91 -31.24 -20.44
C GLU A 154 24.52 -30.89 -20.98
N GLN A 155 23.55 -30.73 -20.09
CA GLN A 155 22.22 -30.27 -20.41
C GLN A 155 21.89 -29.03 -19.56
N LYS A 156 21.22 -28.06 -20.15
CA LYS A 156 20.89 -26.78 -19.53
C LYS A 156 19.42 -26.46 -19.70
N TRP A 157 18.92 -25.63 -18.80
CA TRP A 157 17.59 -25.03 -18.95
C TRP A 157 17.56 -23.99 -20.06
N ASN A 158 16.50 -23.98 -20.88
CA ASN A 158 16.36 -23.04 -22.01
C ASN A 158 16.23 -21.59 -21.53
N CYS A 159 15.51 -21.37 -20.42
CA CYS A 159 15.18 -20.03 -19.91
C CYS A 159 16.41 -19.24 -19.41
N CYS A 160 17.32 -19.89 -18.68
CA CYS A 160 18.42 -19.21 -17.99
C CYS A 160 19.80 -19.80 -18.30
N GLY A 161 19.87 -20.93 -18.98
CA GLY A 161 21.14 -21.62 -19.26
C GLY A 161 21.77 -22.30 -18.03
N ALA A 162 21.07 -22.40 -16.92
CA ALA A 162 21.54 -23.10 -15.74
C ALA A 162 21.72 -24.59 -16.06
N VAL A 163 22.80 -25.17 -15.55
CA VAL A 163 23.19 -26.56 -15.83
C VAL A 163 22.31 -27.49 -15.00
N ILE A 164 21.65 -28.44 -15.66
CA ILE A 164 20.85 -29.49 -15.02
C ILE A 164 21.75 -30.67 -14.66
N VAL A 165 22.57 -31.10 -15.66
CA VAL A 165 23.54 -32.18 -15.54
C VAL A 165 24.90 -31.65 -15.89
N ALA A 166 25.77 -31.58 -14.90
CA ALA A 166 27.09 -30.95 -15.02
C ALA A 166 28.07 -31.73 -15.90
N SER A 167 27.98 -33.05 -15.89
CA SER A 167 28.74 -33.92 -16.81
C SER A 167 28.22 -35.36 -16.72
N GLU A 168 27.68 -35.88 -17.80
CA GLU A 168 27.54 -37.30 -17.99
C GLU A 168 28.63 -37.81 -18.93
N ALA A 169 29.19 -38.96 -18.60
CA ALA A 169 30.16 -39.63 -19.46
C ALA A 169 29.46 -40.21 -20.68
N HIS A 170 30.09 -40.17 -21.81
CA HIS A 170 29.60 -40.84 -23.01
C HIS A 170 29.58 -42.35 -22.76
N GLU A 171 28.44 -42.99 -22.97
CA GLU A 171 28.36 -44.46 -23.07
C GLU A 171 28.82 -44.87 -24.47
N TRP A 172 30.01 -45.40 -24.58
CA TRP A 172 30.48 -45.95 -25.84
C TRP A 172 29.86 -47.34 -26.07
N LYS A 173 28.97 -47.44 -27.03
CA LYS A 173 28.51 -48.75 -27.52
C LYS A 173 29.56 -49.30 -28.49
N THR A 174 30.19 -50.36 -28.10
CA THR A 174 31.01 -51.12 -29.04
C THR A 174 30.09 -51.81 -30.04
N VAL A 175 29.95 -51.29 -31.24
CA VAL A 175 29.28 -51.94 -32.33
C VAL A 175 30.32 -52.86 -32.97
N CYS A 176 30.24 -54.13 -32.70
CA CYS A 176 30.97 -55.11 -33.49
C CYS A 176 30.35 -55.10 -34.91
N ALA A 177 31.00 -54.35 -35.80
CA ALA A 177 30.69 -54.44 -37.20
C ALA A 177 31.22 -55.77 -37.72
N GLU A 178 30.31 -56.58 -38.27
CA GLU A 178 30.70 -57.83 -38.94
C GLU A 178 31.47 -57.63 -40.25
N ASN A 179 31.81 -56.39 -40.59
CA ASN A 179 32.58 -56.03 -41.78
C ASN A 179 33.80 -55.19 -41.39
N ALA A 180 34.93 -55.76 -41.54
CA ALA A 180 36.26 -55.27 -41.16
C ALA A 180 36.82 -54.10 -41.99
N ASP A 181 35.98 -53.28 -42.67
CA ASP A 181 36.45 -52.24 -43.60
C ASP A 181 36.05 -50.81 -43.26
N MET A 182 35.96 -50.50 -41.98
CA MET A 182 35.84 -49.06 -41.60
C MET A 182 36.85 -48.69 -40.52
N TYR A 183 38.09 -48.52 -40.96
CA TYR A 183 39.07 -47.71 -40.28
C TYR A 183 39.05 -46.34 -40.95
N VAL A 184 38.53 -45.34 -40.23
CA VAL A 184 38.96 -43.93 -40.40
C VAL A 184 39.09 -43.32 -39.03
#